data_93e1c0721b35908e72008d241ad60dfb
#
_entry.id   93e1c0721b35908e72008d241ad60dfb
#
_cell.length_a   1.000
_cell.length_b   1.000
_cell.length_c   1.000
_cell.angle_alpha   90.00
_cell.angle_beta   90.00
_cell.angle_gamma   90.00
#
_symmetry.space_group_name_H-M   'P 1'
#
loop_
_entity.id
_entity.type
_entity.pdbx_description
1 polymer ?
#
loop_
_entity_poly.entity_id
_entity_poly.type
_entity_poly.pdbx_seq_one_letter_code
_entity_poly.pdbx_strand_id
1 'polypeptide(L)'
;MATKEKRKAGPAGARARTKSSANGKAKIGIIMGSQSDWATMRHAAETLEALGIAAETRIVSAHRTPKRMFDYAQNAKARGLQVIIAGAGGAAHLPGMTASLTELPVFGVPVESAALKGQDSLLSIVQMPAGIPVGTLAIGRAGAVNAALLAAAVLALNDKALAKRLATWREKQSTAVAHEPTREG
;
A
#
# COMPACT_ATOMS: atom_id res chain seq x y z
N MET A 1 -49.83 -18.47 26.20
CA MET A 1 -49.55 -18.71 24.76
C MET A 1 -48.52 -17.69 24.33
N ALA A 2 -47.27 -18.09 24.14
CA ALA A 2 -46.16 -17.20 23.78
C ALA A 2 -45.72 -17.55 22.34
N THR A 3 -45.93 -16.61 21.43
CA THR A 3 -45.58 -16.71 20.01
C THR A 3 -44.08 -16.50 19.82
N LYS A 4 -43.37 -17.52 19.33
CA LYS A 4 -41.95 -17.45 18.93
C LYS A 4 -41.80 -16.75 17.57
N GLU A 5 -41.22 -15.58 17.57
CA GLU A 5 -40.81 -14.83 16.37
C GLU A 5 -39.48 -15.39 15.82
N LYS A 6 -39.55 -15.95 14.61
CA LYS A 6 -38.34 -16.46 13.88
C LYS A 6 -37.59 -15.29 13.27
N ARG A 7 -36.38 -15.00 13.77
CA ARG A 7 -35.44 -14.11 13.12
C ARG A 7 -34.91 -14.77 11.84
N LYS A 8 -35.17 -14.16 10.69
CA LYS A 8 -34.56 -14.51 9.39
C LYS A 8 -33.09 -14.06 9.35
N ALA A 9 -32.20 -15.00 9.10
CA ALA A 9 -30.81 -14.72 8.78
C ALA A 9 -30.73 -14.05 7.40
N GLY A 10 -30.07 -12.88 7.31
CA GLY A 10 -29.81 -12.20 6.06
C GLY A 10 -28.68 -12.89 5.28
N PRO A 11 -28.58 -12.70 3.94
CA PRO A 11 -27.62 -13.39 3.10
C PRO A 11 -26.19 -12.92 3.38
N ALA A 12 -25.28 -13.88 3.52
CA ALA A 12 -23.85 -13.68 3.64
C ALA A 12 -23.31 -12.94 2.39
N GLY A 13 -22.75 -11.74 2.61
CA GLY A 13 -22.17 -10.92 1.57
C GLY A 13 -21.05 -11.65 0.83
N ALA A 14 -21.18 -11.74 -0.49
CA ALA A 14 -20.20 -12.32 -1.38
C ALA A 14 -18.85 -11.58 -1.24
N ARG A 15 -17.82 -12.29 -0.80
CA ARG A 15 -16.44 -11.84 -0.82
C ARG A 15 -16.00 -11.63 -2.27
N ALA A 16 -15.91 -10.39 -2.71
CA ALA A 16 -15.21 -10.05 -3.94
C ALA A 16 -13.72 -10.37 -3.77
N ARG A 17 -13.29 -11.54 -4.28
CA ARG A 17 -11.87 -11.87 -4.47
C ARG A 17 -11.38 -11.03 -5.65
N THR A 18 -10.63 -9.97 -5.38
CA THR A 18 -9.82 -9.33 -6.42
C THR A 18 -8.86 -10.38 -6.96
N LYS A 19 -9.07 -10.80 -8.21
CA LYS A 19 -8.19 -11.72 -8.92
C LYS A 19 -6.88 -10.98 -9.20
N SER A 20 -5.81 -11.31 -8.46
CA SER A 20 -4.45 -10.99 -8.87
C SER A 20 -4.12 -11.81 -10.12
N SER A 21 -3.98 -11.16 -11.26
CA SER A 21 -3.68 -11.81 -12.56
C SER A 21 -2.18 -11.98 -12.83
N ALA A 22 -1.32 -11.79 -11.83
CA ALA A 22 0.10 -12.06 -11.97
C ALA A 22 0.39 -13.52 -11.60
N ASN A 23 0.91 -14.29 -12.54
CA ASN A 23 1.19 -15.72 -12.45
C ASN A 23 2.46 -15.98 -11.59
N GLY A 24 2.49 -15.50 -10.33
CA GLY A 24 3.62 -15.67 -9.42
C GLY A 24 3.27 -15.40 -7.96
N LYS A 25 4.12 -15.86 -7.04
CA LYS A 25 4.00 -15.56 -5.59
C LYS A 25 4.19 -14.06 -5.38
N ALA A 26 3.33 -13.43 -4.57
CA ALA A 26 3.43 -12.00 -4.28
C ALA A 26 4.82 -11.66 -3.68
N LYS A 27 5.47 -10.63 -4.24
CA LYS A 27 6.76 -10.10 -3.74
C LYS A 27 6.59 -8.81 -2.95
N ILE A 28 5.45 -8.14 -3.10
CA ILE A 28 5.14 -6.88 -2.42
C ILE A 28 3.86 -7.06 -1.60
N GLY A 29 3.90 -6.63 -0.35
CA GLY A 29 2.72 -6.52 0.50
C GLY A 29 2.23 -5.09 0.54
N ILE A 30 0.94 -4.86 0.23
CA ILE A 30 0.27 -3.58 0.43
C ILE A 30 -0.65 -3.75 1.64
N ILE A 31 -0.38 -3.00 2.70
CA ILE A 31 -1.18 -3.02 3.93
C ILE A 31 -1.78 -1.65 4.24
N MET A 32 -2.94 -1.65 4.87
CA MET A 32 -3.65 -0.42 5.25
C MET A 32 -4.45 -0.60 6.53
N GLY A 33 -4.73 0.48 7.25
CA GLY A 33 -5.40 0.46 8.54
C GLY A 33 -6.89 0.16 8.47
N SER A 34 -7.54 0.50 7.35
CA SER A 34 -8.99 0.30 7.15
C SER A 34 -9.37 0.25 5.67
N GLN A 35 -10.63 -0.09 5.40
CA GLN A 35 -11.19 -0.07 4.05
C GLN A 35 -11.21 1.34 3.44
N SER A 36 -11.34 2.39 4.26
CA SER A 36 -11.32 3.78 3.77
C SER A 36 -10.02 4.16 3.09
N ASP A 37 -8.90 3.58 3.52
CA ASP A 37 -7.58 3.87 2.97
C ASP A 37 -7.42 3.29 1.55
N TRP A 38 -8.27 2.35 1.17
CA TRP A 38 -8.24 1.72 -0.16
C TRP A 38 -8.41 2.71 -1.30
N ALA A 39 -9.18 3.79 -1.11
CA ALA A 39 -9.32 4.85 -2.11
C ALA A 39 -7.95 5.41 -2.55
N THR A 40 -7.00 5.50 -1.62
CA THR A 40 -5.61 5.91 -1.88
C THR A 40 -4.74 4.71 -2.29
N MET A 41 -4.79 3.62 -1.51
CA MET A 41 -3.83 2.52 -1.66
C MET A 41 -4.04 1.65 -2.91
N ARG A 42 -5.23 1.67 -3.51
CA ARG A 42 -5.48 1.01 -4.80
C ARG A 42 -4.53 1.50 -5.90
N HIS A 43 -4.11 2.76 -5.87
CA HIS A 43 -3.18 3.31 -6.86
C HIS A 43 -1.79 2.67 -6.80
N ALA A 44 -1.36 2.19 -5.62
CA ALA A 44 -0.16 1.37 -5.52
C ALA A 44 -0.37 -0.01 -6.19
N ALA A 45 -1.52 -0.65 -5.93
CA ALA A 45 -1.85 -1.94 -6.53
C ALA A 45 -1.96 -1.86 -8.06
N GLU A 46 -2.68 -0.86 -8.58
CA GLU A 46 -2.83 -0.59 -10.01
C GLU A 46 -1.47 -0.33 -10.70
N THR A 47 -0.57 0.41 -10.04
CA THR A 47 0.78 0.70 -10.55
C THR A 47 1.64 -0.56 -10.62
N LEU A 48 1.60 -1.40 -9.58
CA LEU A 48 2.32 -2.68 -9.58
C LEU A 48 1.78 -3.65 -10.64
N GLU A 49 0.46 -3.71 -10.80
CA GLU A 49 -0.19 -4.51 -11.84
C GLU A 49 0.25 -4.06 -13.24
N ALA A 50 0.26 -2.75 -13.51
CA ALA A 50 0.74 -2.18 -14.78
C ALA A 50 2.21 -2.51 -15.06
N LEU A 51 3.02 -2.70 -14.02
CA LEU A 51 4.42 -3.15 -14.11
C LEU A 51 4.55 -4.68 -14.12
N GLY A 52 3.45 -5.44 -14.09
CA GLY A 52 3.46 -6.90 -14.07
C GLY A 52 4.04 -7.50 -12.77
N ILE A 53 3.91 -6.81 -11.65
CA ILE A 53 4.41 -7.23 -10.34
C ILE A 53 3.26 -7.80 -9.51
N ALA A 54 3.41 -9.04 -9.04
CA ALA A 54 2.46 -9.65 -8.13
C ALA A 54 2.54 -9.02 -6.75
N ALA A 55 1.42 -8.51 -6.23
CA ALA A 55 1.29 -7.95 -4.90
C ALA A 55 0.10 -8.57 -4.16
N GLU A 56 0.17 -8.64 -2.83
CA GLU A 56 -0.98 -8.93 -1.98
C GLU A 56 -1.47 -7.67 -1.28
N THR A 57 -2.77 -7.56 -1.05
CA THR A 57 -3.37 -6.46 -0.31
C THR A 57 -4.05 -6.97 0.96
N ARG A 58 -3.84 -6.30 2.11
CA ARG A 58 -4.44 -6.67 3.39
C ARG A 58 -4.88 -5.44 4.20
N ILE A 59 -5.98 -5.58 4.92
CA ILE A 59 -6.37 -4.63 5.96
C ILE A 59 -5.77 -5.13 7.28
N VAL A 60 -4.86 -4.32 7.84
CA VAL A 60 -4.07 -4.63 9.03
C VAL A 60 -3.99 -3.39 9.89
N SER A 61 -4.92 -3.24 10.83
CA SER A 61 -4.96 -2.04 11.69
C SER A 61 -3.98 -2.17 12.87
N ALA A 62 -3.07 -1.21 12.99
CA ALA A 62 -2.15 -1.15 14.12
C ALA A 62 -2.88 -1.06 15.46
N HIS A 63 -3.97 -0.28 15.52
CA HIS A 63 -4.69 -0.01 16.77
C HIS A 63 -5.83 -1.02 17.05
N ARG A 64 -6.54 -1.48 16.00
CA ARG A 64 -7.74 -2.31 16.16
C ARG A 64 -7.46 -3.82 16.00
N THR A 65 -6.39 -4.18 15.31
CA THR A 65 -5.97 -5.57 15.10
C THR A 65 -4.45 -5.72 15.29
N PRO A 66 -3.89 -5.32 16.45
CA PRO A 66 -2.43 -5.31 16.67
C PRO A 66 -1.82 -6.69 16.46
N LYS A 67 -2.42 -7.75 16.99
CA LYS A 67 -1.93 -9.12 16.77
C LYS A 67 -1.82 -9.48 15.28
N ARG A 68 -2.84 -9.14 14.46
CA ARG A 68 -2.79 -9.37 13.01
C ARG A 68 -1.63 -8.62 12.36
N MET A 69 -1.34 -7.39 12.82
CA MET A 69 -0.23 -6.59 12.33
C MET A 69 1.12 -7.25 12.67
N PHE A 70 1.30 -7.69 13.93
CA PHE A 70 2.48 -8.42 14.36
C PHE A 70 2.70 -9.68 13.52
N ASP A 71 1.68 -10.53 13.44
CA ASP A 71 1.73 -11.78 12.67
C ASP A 71 2.05 -11.51 11.17
N TYR A 72 1.48 -10.44 10.61
CA TYR A 72 1.73 -10.07 9.23
C TYR A 72 3.19 -9.67 9.00
N ALA A 73 3.71 -8.72 9.79
CA ALA A 73 5.04 -8.16 9.62
C ALA A 73 6.15 -9.19 9.88
N GLN A 74 6.06 -9.93 10.97
CA GLN A 74 7.05 -10.94 11.34
C GLN A 74 7.14 -12.10 10.35
N ASN A 75 6.02 -12.49 9.73
CA ASN A 75 6.00 -13.60 8.76
C ASN A 75 6.15 -13.14 7.29
N ALA A 76 6.25 -11.84 7.02
CA ALA A 76 6.28 -11.29 5.67
C ALA A 76 7.44 -11.86 4.83
N LYS A 77 8.66 -11.84 5.37
CA LYS A 77 9.87 -12.36 4.72
C LYS A 77 9.78 -13.86 4.44
N ALA A 78 9.32 -14.64 5.43
CA ALA A 78 9.16 -16.09 5.27
C ALA A 78 8.11 -16.46 4.21
N ARG A 79 7.08 -15.64 4.01
CA ARG A 79 6.11 -15.80 2.92
C ARG A 79 6.68 -15.44 1.54
N GLY A 80 7.85 -14.82 1.48
CA GLY A 80 8.55 -14.44 0.25
C GLY A 80 8.28 -13.01 -0.20
N LEU A 81 7.70 -12.16 0.67
CA LEU A 81 7.65 -10.73 0.42
C LEU A 81 9.06 -10.14 0.49
N GLN A 82 9.30 -9.09 -0.29
CA GLN A 82 10.59 -8.39 -0.37
C GLN A 82 10.46 -6.91 0.00
N VAL A 83 9.25 -6.35 -0.11
CA VAL A 83 8.93 -4.96 0.24
C VAL A 83 7.52 -4.90 0.81
N ILE A 84 7.29 -4.00 1.77
CA ILE A 84 5.96 -3.69 2.29
C ILE A 84 5.65 -2.21 2.00
N ILE A 85 4.47 -1.95 1.43
CA ILE A 85 3.89 -0.61 1.28
C ILE A 85 2.77 -0.49 2.32
N ALA A 86 2.89 0.44 3.24
CA ALA A 86 1.95 0.61 4.35
C ALA A 86 1.29 1.98 4.30
N GLY A 87 -0.03 2.02 4.09
CA GLY A 87 -0.83 3.25 4.09
C GLY A 87 -1.61 3.43 5.38
N ALA A 88 -1.61 4.65 5.93
CA ALA A 88 -2.38 4.98 7.11
C ALA A 88 -2.74 6.47 7.16
N GLY A 89 -3.90 6.78 7.75
CA GLY A 89 -4.40 8.14 7.95
C GLY A 89 -4.52 8.54 9.41
N GLY A 90 -4.45 9.83 9.70
CA GLY A 90 -4.51 10.38 11.06
C GLY A 90 -3.29 10.00 11.90
N ALA A 91 -3.49 9.34 13.05
CA ALA A 91 -2.42 8.72 13.83
C ALA A 91 -1.85 7.50 13.06
N ALA A 92 -1.07 7.77 12.03
CA ALA A 92 -0.64 6.82 11.03
C ALA A 92 0.54 5.94 11.51
N HIS A 93 0.36 5.21 12.61
CA HIS A 93 1.40 4.41 13.24
C HIS A 93 1.74 3.10 12.50
N LEU A 94 0.87 2.63 11.60
CA LEU A 94 1.03 1.35 10.94
C LEU A 94 2.39 1.17 10.23
N PRO A 95 2.91 2.14 9.43
CA PRO A 95 4.20 1.98 8.77
C PRO A 95 5.37 1.81 9.74
N GLY A 96 5.46 2.65 10.76
CA GLY A 96 6.51 2.58 11.77
C GLY A 96 6.47 1.31 12.62
N MET A 97 5.26 0.94 13.08
CA MET A 97 5.08 -0.31 13.82
C MET A 97 5.40 -1.55 12.96
N THR A 98 5.07 -1.53 11.67
CA THR A 98 5.44 -2.59 10.75
C THR A 98 6.97 -2.66 10.58
N ALA A 99 7.64 -1.53 10.37
CA ALA A 99 9.09 -1.46 10.19
C ALA A 99 9.87 -1.97 11.40
N SER A 100 9.34 -1.80 12.62
CA SER A 100 9.97 -2.32 13.84
C SER A 100 9.90 -3.86 13.99
N LEU A 101 9.11 -4.54 13.14
CA LEU A 101 8.83 -5.98 13.24
C LEU A 101 9.36 -6.79 12.05
N THR A 102 10.00 -6.13 11.07
CA THR A 102 10.55 -6.80 9.89
C THR A 102 11.81 -6.11 9.41
N GLU A 103 12.70 -6.89 8.80
CA GLU A 103 13.91 -6.38 8.12
C GLU A 103 13.63 -5.94 6.68
N LEU A 104 12.40 -6.15 6.17
CA LEU A 104 12.04 -5.75 4.82
C LEU A 104 11.94 -4.24 4.71
N PRO A 105 12.31 -3.64 3.57
CA PRO A 105 12.02 -2.23 3.30
C PRO A 105 10.53 -1.93 3.47
N VAL A 106 10.21 -0.90 4.27
CA VAL A 106 8.84 -0.42 4.47
C VAL A 106 8.71 0.98 3.89
N PHE A 107 7.75 1.15 2.96
CA PHE A 107 7.39 2.44 2.39
C PHE A 107 6.07 2.90 2.96
N GLY A 108 6.09 4.05 3.64
CA GLY A 108 4.94 4.67 4.27
C GLY A 108 4.22 5.61 3.32
N VAL A 109 2.91 5.43 3.19
CA VAL A 109 2.04 6.31 2.41
C VAL A 109 1.10 7.04 3.37
N PRO A 110 1.28 8.36 3.58
CA PRO A 110 0.34 9.15 4.35
C PRO A 110 -1.00 9.22 3.58
N VAL A 111 -2.08 8.71 4.20
CA VAL A 111 -3.43 8.82 3.64
C VAL A 111 -4.03 10.14 4.10
N GLU A 112 -4.71 10.83 3.19
CA GLU A 112 -5.34 12.11 3.49
C GLU A 112 -6.40 11.95 4.58
N SER A 113 -6.33 12.81 5.60
CA SER A 113 -7.30 12.90 6.70
C SER A 113 -8.23 14.09 6.48
N ALA A 114 -9.46 14.00 7.00
CA ALA A 114 -10.44 15.09 6.85
C ALA A 114 -10.01 16.35 7.60
N ALA A 115 -9.47 16.21 8.82
CA ALA A 115 -9.14 17.33 9.72
C ALA A 115 -7.91 18.13 9.26
N LEU A 116 -6.79 17.43 8.96
CA LEU A 116 -5.51 18.07 8.69
C LEU A 116 -4.96 17.79 7.30
N LYS A 117 -5.82 17.33 6.37
CA LYS A 117 -5.46 17.09 4.95
C LYS A 117 -4.25 16.17 4.77
N GLY A 118 -4.02 15.26 5.73
CA GLY A 118 -2.93 14.30 5.71
C GLY A 118 -1.62 14.78 6.33
N GLN A 119 -1.53 16.01 6.84
CA GLN A 119 -0.34 16.47 7.56
C GLN A 119 -0.10 15.67 8.84
N ASP A 120 -1.15 15.36 9.57
CA ASP A 120 -1.13 14.46 10.73
C ASP A 120 -0.62 13.07 10.35
N SER A 121 -1.07 12.52 9.23
CA SER A 121 -0.60 11.25 8.70
C SER A 121 0.89 11.30 8.35
N LEU A 122 1.32 12.35 7.63
CA LEU A 122 2.71 12.55 7.24
C LEU A 122 3.63 12.65 8.47
N LEU A 123 3.29 13.52 9.42
CA LEU A 123 4.09 13.76 10.62
C LEU A 123 4.11 12.53 11.54
N SER A 124 3.07 11.71 11.55
CA SER A 124 3.04 10.44 12.28
C SER A 124 3.98 9.37 11.70
N ILE A 125 4.38 9.49 10.42
CA ILE A 125 5.19 8.48 9.73
C ILE A 125 6.65 8.94 9.60
N VAL A 126 6.91 10.22 9.26
CA VAL A 126 8.20 10.67 8.76
C VAL A 126 9.30 10.72 9.83
N GLN A 127 8.96 11.04 11.09
CA GLN A 127 9.94 11.24 12.16
C GLN A 127 10.26 9.94 12.92
N MET A 128 10.75 8.94 12.17
CA MET A 128 11.17 7.68 12.76
C MET A 128 12.49 7.83 13.54
N PRO A 129 12.65 7.08 14.66
CA PRO A 129 13.90 7.06 15.41
C PRO A 129 15.01 6.40 14.58
N ALA A 130 16.26 6.78 14.87
CA ALA A 130 17.43 6.13 14.26
C ALA A 130 17.41 4.62 14.53
N GLY A 131 17.64 3.82 13.48
CA GLY A 131 17.66 2.36 13.53
C GLY A 131 16.39 1.69 12.98
N ILE A 132 15.24 2.39 12.93
CA ILE A 132 13.99 1.84 12.37
C ILE A 132 13.52 2.75 11.21
N PRO A 133 14.03 2.60 10.00
CA PRO A 133 13.69 3.48 8.89
C PRO A 133 12.35 3.15 8.26
N VAL A 134 11.62 4.19 7.85
CA VAL A 134 10.46 4.11 6.95
C VAL A 134 10.70 5.07 5.79
N GLY A 135 10.68 4.57 4.56
CA GLY A 135 10.73 5.42 3.36
C GLY A 135 9.38 6.12 3.17
N THR A 136 9.22 7.32 3.75
CA THR A 136 7.95 8.05 3.71
C THR A 136 7.76 8.77 2.38
N LEU A 137 6.61 8.55 1.73
CA LEU A 137 6.25 9.12 0.43
C LEU A 137 5.29 10.32 0.58
N ALA A 138 4.88 10.89 -0.54
CA ALA A 138 3.92 11.99 -0.58
C ALA A 138 2.54 11.59 -0.03
N ILE A 139 1.75 12.57 0.37
CA ILE A 139 0.37 12.38 0.82
C ILE A 139 -0.51 11.90 -0.34
N GLY A 140 -1.38 10.96 -0.07
CA GLY A 140 -2.47 10.55 -0.97
C GLY A 140 -2.00 9.76 -2.20
N ARG A 141 -2.69 9.97 -3.33
CA ARG A 141 -2.48 9.23 -4.59
C ARG A 141 -1.03 9.23 -5.07
N ALA A 142 -0.40 10.41 -5.07
CA ALA A 142 0.99 10.53 -5.55
C ALA A 142 1.94 9.66 -4.70
N GLY A 143 1.75 9.65 -3.38
CA GLY A 143 2.51 8.80 -2.47
C GLY A 143 2.32 7.31 -2.74
N ALA A 144 1.08 6.88 -2.98
CA ALA A 144 0.79 5.48 -3.30
C ALA A 144 1.45 5.02 -4.60
N VAL A 145 1.35 5.82 -5.66
CA VAL A 145 2.03 5.55 -6.95
C VAL A 145 3.55 5.49 -6.78
N ASN A 146 4.12 6.49 -6.09
CA ASN A 146 5.57 6.57 -5.88
C ASN A 146 6.09 5.44 -4.99
N ALA A 147 5.32 4.99 -3.99
CA ALA A 147 5.66 3.83 -3.18
C ALA A 147 5.76 2.56 -4.03
N ALA A 148 4.82 2.36 -4.96
CA ALA A 148 4.83 1.25 -5.88
C ALA A 148 6.04 1.29 -6.84
N LEU A 149 6.35 2.47 -7.40
CA LEU A 149 7.50 2.66 -8.28
C LEU A 149 8.83 2.45 -7.55
N LEU A 150 8.93 2.92 -6.30
CA LEU A 150 10.13 2.72 -5.49
C LEU A 150 10.28 1.24 -5.09
N ALA A 151 9.19 0.56 -4.72
CA ALA A 151 9.20 -0.89 -4.48
C ALA A 151 9.61 -1.66 -5.74
N ALA A 152 9.08 -1.27 -6.90
CA ALA A 152 9.50 -1.83 -8.20
C ALA A 152 10.99 -1.61 -8.48
N ALA A 153 11.53 -0.43 -8.14
CA ALA A 153 12.95 -0.12 -8.31
C ALA A 153 13.84 -1.01 -7.42
N VAL A 154 13.44 -1.27 -6.17
CA VAL A 154 14.14 -2.22 -5.29
C VAL A 154 14.18 -3.62 -5.90
N LEU A 155 13.05 -4.12 -6.41
CA LEU A 155 13.01 -5.44 -7.06
C LEU A 155 13.83 -5.47 -8.37
N ALA A 156 13.85 -4.36 -9.11
CA ALA A 156 14.54 -4.24 -10.38
C ALA A 156 16.08 -4.33 -10.26
N LEU A 157 16.64 -4.13 -9.07
CA LEU A 157 18.08 -4.34 -8.82
C LEU A 157 18.53 -5.77 -9.18
N ASN A 158 17.63 -6.74 -9.04
CA ASN A 158 17.89 -8.16 -9.32
C ASN A 158 16.98 -8.74 -10.42
N ASP A 159 16.23 -7.90 -11.15
CA ASP A 159 15.32 -8.31 -12.25
C ASP A 159 15.48 -7.37 -13.43
N LYS A 160 16.33 -7.76 -14.40
CA LYS A 160 16.60 -6.98 -15.62
C LYS A 160 15.34 -6.72 -16.47
N ALA A 161 14.40 -7.67 -16.50
CA ALA A 161 13.15 -7.50 -17.24
C ALA A 161 12.24 -6.46 -16.59
N LEU A 162 12.17 -6.44 -15.26
CA LEU A 162 11.47 -5.40 -14.51
C LEU A 162 12.16 -4.04 -14.64
N ALA A 163 13.49 -4.00 -14.60
CA ALA A 163 14.25 -2.76 -14.85
C ALA A 163 13.90 -2.13 -16.19
N LYS A 164 13.80 -2.93 -17.25
CA LYS A 164 13.37 -2.46 -18.57
C LYS A 164 11.92 -1.92 -18.56
N ARG A 165 10.98 -2.61 -17.91
CA ARG A 165 9.59 -2.11 -17.78
C ARG A 165 9.52 -0.78 -17.02
N LEU A 166 10.31 -0.64 -15.95
CA LEU A 166 10.38 0.59 -15.18
C LEU A 166 10.99 1.75 -15.99
N ALA A 167 12.04 1.49 -16.79
CA ALA A 167 12.60 2.47 -17.71
C ALA A 167 11.56 2.92 -18.75
N THR A 168 10.83 1.98 -19.34
CA THR A 168 9.73 2.30 -20.27
C THR A 168 8.60 3.10 -19.60
N TRP A 169 8.28 2.82 -18.36
CA TRP A 169 7.33 3.62 -17.58
C TRP A 169 7.79 5.09 -17.50
N ARG A 170 9.05 5.32 -17.12
CA ARG A 170 9.62 6.68 -17.01
C ARG A 170 9.66 7.40 -18.34
N GLU A 171 10.05 6.71 -19.42
CA GLU A 171 10.06 7.27 -20.76
C GLU A 171 8.67 7.76 -21.18
N LYS A 172 7.64 6.97 -20.94
CA LYS A 172 6.25 7.39 -21.21
C LYS A 172 5.84 8.63 -20.41
N GLN A 173 6.31 8.77 -19.15
CA GLN A 173 6.06 9.98 -18.37
C GLN A 173 6.75 11.20 -19.00
N SER A 174 8.01 11.06 -19.42
CA SER A 174 8.79 12.14 -20.02
C SER A 174 8.17 12.60 -21.36
N THR A 175 7.79 11.67 -22.21
CA THR A 175 7.21 11.97 -23.53
C THR A 175 5.78 12.53 -23.44
N ALA A 176 5.07 12.30 -22.33
CA ALA A 176 3.75 12.85 -22.09
C ALA A 176 3.76 14.33 -21.64
N VAL A 177 4.93 14.85 -21.23
CA VAL A 177 5.04 16.27 -20.83
C VAL A 177 5.04 17.15 -22.07
N ALA A 178 4.06 18.03 -22.18
CA ALA A 178 4.00 19.00 -23.26
C ALA A 178 5.16 20.01 -23.18
N HIS A 179 5.71 20.42 -24.33
CA HIS A 179 6.76 21.45 -24.39
C HIS A 179 6.22 22.85 -24.08
N GLU A 180 4.94 23.09 -24.43
CA GLU A 180 4.28 24.36 -24.23
C GLU A 180 2.93 24.18 -23.51
N PRO A 181 2.52 25.16 -22.69
CA PRO A 181 1.20 25.10 -22.05
C PRO A 181 0.10 25.25 -23.11
N THR A 182 -0.99 24.50 -22.97
CA THR A 182 -2.22 24.75 -23.74
C THR A 182 -2.94 25.98 -23.18
N ARG A 183 -3.61 26.77 -24.05
CA ARG A 183 -4.36 27.94 -23.61
C ARG A 183 -5.67 27.62 -22.87
N GLU A 184 -6.08 26.34 -22.88
CA GLU A 184 -7.23 25.81 -22.16
C GLU A 184 -6.67 24.98 -20.95
N GLY A 185 -6.74 25.60 -19.78
CA GLY A 185 -6.35 25.01 -18.50
C GLY A 185 -7.50 25.06 -17.50
#